data_64475b0d39fb027e935d04c55c5e7fff
#
_entry.id   64475b0d39fb027e935d04c55c5e7fff
#
_cell.length_a   1.000
_cell.length_b   1.000
_cell.length_c   1.000
_cell.angle_alpha   90.00
_cell.angle_beta   90.00
_cell.angle_gamma   90.00
#
_symmetry.space_group_name_H-M   'P 1'
#
loop_
_entity.id
_entity.type
_entity.pdbx_description
1 polymer ?
#
loop_
_entity_poly.entity_id
_entity_poly.type
_entity_poly.pdbx_seq_one_letter_code
_entity_poly.pdbx_strand_id
1 'polypeptide(L)'
;MRKIEIAAVLGIIGAIFCANISDFSHRVENLREDVLRLHILANSDTDEDQALKLSVRDALLEQSDILFSGCDTPEEIRKRAIEQKETIRLIAQAVVDENGYDDVVRVQLVHMAFDEKQYEEITMPAGDYDALRILIGEAEGQNWWC
;
A
#
# COMPACT_ATOMS: atom_id res chain seq x y z
N MET A 1 -8.00 54.46 4.58
CA MET A 1 -6.73 53.76 4.29
C MET A 1 -6.58 52.52 5.16
N ARG A 2 -6.59 52.60 6.48
CA ARG A 2 -6.39 51.42 7.35
C ARG A 2 -7.29 50.19 7.09
N LYS A 3 -8.56 50.40 6.71
CA LYS A 3 -9.50 49.27 6.43
C LYS A 3 -9.15 48.52 5.14
N ILE A 4 -8.68 49.23 4.12
CA ILE A 4 -8.27 48.65 2.84
C ILE A 4 -6.93 47.90 2.99
N GLU A 5 -6.02 48.44 3.78
CA GLU A 5 -4.74 47.79 4.08
C GLU A 5 -4.94 46.48 4.84
N ILE A 6 -5.84 46.47 5.84
CA ILE A 6 -6.20 45.25 6.59
C ILE A 6 -6.85 44.23 5.67
N ALA A 7 -7.79 44.65 4.79
CA ALA A 7 -8.43 43.78 3.85
C ALA A 7 -7.43 43.16 2.83
N ALA A 8 -6.46 43.97 2.36
CA ALA A 8 -5.41 43.50 1.47
C ALA A 8 -4.49 42.46 2.16
N VAL A 9 -4.09 42.71 3.40
CA VAL A 9 -3.25 41.77 4.18
C VAL A 9 -4.01 40.45 4.42
N LEU A 10 -5.28 40.51 4.82
CA LEU A 10 -6.10 39.33 5.03
C LEU A 10 -6.31 38.54 3.71
N GLY A 11 -6.48 39.26 2.58
CA GLY A 11 -6.58 38.61 1.26
C GLY A 11 -5.30 37.90 0.86
N ILE A 12 -4.13 38.49 1.11
CA ILE A 12 -2.83 37.86 0.82
C ILE A 12 -2.62 36.63 1.72
N ILE A 13 -2.91 36.72 3.01
CA ILE A 13 -2.82 35.59 3.94
C ILE A 13 -3.74 34.46 3.51
N GLY A 14 -4.98 34.79 3.12
CA GLY A 14 -5.93 33.80 2.61
C GLY A 14 -5.45 33.13 1.30
N ALA A 15 -4.88 33.91 0.38
CA ALA A 15 -4.35 33.38 -0.88
C ALA A 15 -3.15 32.43 -0.65
N ILE A 16 -2.22 32.81 0.25
CA ILE A 16 -1.08 31.97 0.64
C ILE A 16 -1.57 30.67 1.29
N PHE A 17 -2.57 30.77 2.18
CA PHE A 17 -3.15 29.60 2.83
C PHE A 17 -3.81 28.64 1.84
N CYS A 18 -4.60 29.16 0.90
CA CYS A 18 -5.21 28.36 -0.16
C CYS A 18 -4.17 27.72 -1.08
N ALA A 19 -3.12 28.43 -1.46
CA ALA A 19 -2.04 27.90 -2.30
C ALA A 19 -1.33 26.72 -1.61
N ASN A 20 -1.01 26.85 -0.32
CA ASN A 20 -0.36 25.77 0.44
C ASN A 20 -1.26 24.52 0.60
N ILE A 21 -2.57 24.71 0.75
CA ILE A 21 -3.52 23.57 0.80
C ILE A 21 -3.57 22.84 -0.54
N SER A 22 -3.59 23.58 -1.66
CA SER A 22 -3.62 23.00 -3.00
C SER A 22 -2.35 22.19 -3.27
N ASP A 23 -1.18 22.72 -2.95
CA ASP A 23 0.09 22.00 -3.12
C ASP A 23 0.17 20.74 -2.24
N PHE A 24 -0.35 20.80 -1.02
CA PHE A 24 -0.43 19.63 -0.14
C PHE A 24 -1.35 18.54 -0.72
N SER A 25 -2.54 18.92 -1.21
CA SER A 25 -3.50 17.99 -1.80
C SER A 25 -2.93 17.30 -3.04
N HIS A 26 -2.24 18.03 -3.92
CA HIS A 26 -1.58 17.45 -5.09
C HIS A 26 -0.44 16.49 -4.73
N ARG A 27 0.34 16.79 -3.70
CA ARG A 27 1.40 15.87 -3.22
C ARG A 27 0.84 14.57 -2.66
N VAL A 28 -0.27 14.66 -1.92
CA VAL A 28 -0.96 13.49 -1.36
C VAL A 28 -1.55 12.63 -2.48
N GLU A 29 -2.16 13.24 -3.49
CA GLU A 29 -2.72 12.52 -4.65
C GLU A 29 -1.62 11.81 -5.44
N ASN A 30 -0.53 12.49 -5.76
CA ASN A 30 0.62 11.89 -6.45
C ASN A 30 1.21 10.71 -5.66
N LEU A 31 1.33 10.82 -4.33
CA LEU A 31 1.79 9.72 -3.47
C LEU A 31 0.88 8.48 -3.57
N ARG A 32 -0.43 8.66 -3.72
CA ARG A 32 -1.38 7.55 -3.88
C ARG A 32 -1.25 6.86 -5.22
N GLU A 33 -1.01 7.63 -6.28
CA GLU A 33 -0.83 7.11 -7.63
C GLU A 33 0.54 6.43 -7.82
N ASP A 34 1.55 6.87 -7.05
CA ASP A 34 2.95 6.44 -7.18
C ASP A 34 3.28 5.18 -6.37
N VAL A 35 2.34 4.63 -5.62
CA VAL A 35 2.60 3.50 -4.71
C VAL A 35 1.68 2.31 -5.00
N LEU A 36 2.29 1.13 -5.14
CA LEU A 36 1.57 -0.14 -5.07
C LEU A 36 1.72 -0.70 -3.65
N ARG A 37 0.60 -0.84 -2.93
CA ARG A 37 0.61 -1.35 -1.55
C ARG A 37 0.55 -2.88 -1.54
N LEU A 38 1.25 -3.48 -0.58
CA LEU A 38 1.12 -4.91 -0.29
C LEU A 38 0.11 -5.09 0.86
N HIS A 39 -0.91 -5.90 0.63
CA HIS A 39 -1.98 -6.20 1.59
C HIS A 39 -2.12 -7.71 1.76
N ILE A 40 -1.79 -8.23 2.95
CA ILE A 40 -1.82 -9.67 3.23
C ILE A 40 -2.85 -9.96 4.32
N LEU A 41 -3.75 -10.91 4.07
CA LEU A 41 -4.74 -11.38 5.02
C LEU A 41 -4.41 -12.81 5.43
N ALA A 42 -4.31 -13.04 6.75
CA ALA A 42 -4.16 -14.36 7.31
C ALA A 42 -5.48 -15.15 7.22
N ASN A 43 -5.39 -16.47 7.31
CA ASN A 43 -6.57 -17.34 7.34
C ASN A 43 -7.48 -17.00 8.54
N SER A 44 -6.90 -16.80 9.73
CA SER A 44 -7.61 -16.41 10.95
C SER A 44 -6.76 -15.49 11.85
N ASP A 45 -7.28 -15.17 13.05
CA ASP A 45 -6.58 -14.35 14.05
C ASP A 45 -5.77 -15.18 15.06
N THR A 46 -5.58 -16.48 14.84
CA THR A 46 -4.68 -17.29 15.68
C THR A 46 -3.22 -16.82 15.56
N ASP A 47 -2.44 -17.01 16.59
CA ASP A 47 -1.03 -16.64 16.61
C ASP A 47 -0.24 -17.36 15.50
N GLU A 48 -0.60 -18.60 15.21
CA GLU A 48 0.00 -19.42 14.16
C GLU A 48 -0.28 -18.84 12.77
N ASP A 49 -1.53 -18.51 12.47
CA ASP A 49 -1.92 -17.92 11.16
C ASP A 49 -1.32 -16.52 11.00
N GLN A 50 -1.24 -15.74 12.08
CA GLN A 50 -0.56 -14.44 12.06
C GLN A 50 0.95 -14.58 11.84
N ALA A 51 1.61 -15.59 12.43
CA ALA A 51 3.01 -15.88 12.19
C ALA A 51 3.26 -16.33 10.74
N LEU A 52 2.42 -17.22 10.19
CA LEU A 52 2.47 -17.65 8.80
C LEU A 52 2.35 -16.47 7.83
N LYS A 53 1.42 -15.57 8.06
CA LYS A 53 1.26 -14.32 7.29
C LYS A 53 2.55 -13.51 7.24
N LEU A 54 3.24 -13.37 8.38
CA LEU A 54 4.50 -12.64 8.44
C LEU A 54 5.62 -13.35 7.67
N SER A 55 5.66 -14.68 7.69
CA SER A 55 6.60 -15.46 6.89
C SER A 55 6.37 -15.28 5.40
N VAL A 56 5.10 -15.25 4.95
CA VAL A 56 4.74 -14.95 3.56
C VAL A 56 5.16 -13.53 3.17
N ARG A 57 4.93 -12.55 4.05
CA ARG A 57 5.41 -11.18 3.84
C ARG A 57 6.91 -11.12 3.61
N ASP A 58 7.68 -11.74 4.50
CA ASP A 58 9.13 -11.67 4.47
C ASP A 58 9.69 -12.31 3.19
N ALA A 59 9.15 -13.44 2.77
CA ALA A 59 9.53 -14.09 1.53
C ALA A 59 9.22 -13.23 0.29
N LEU A 60 8.07 -12.57 0.25
CA LEU A 60 7.70 -11.68 -0.86
C LEU A 60 8.58 -10.42 -0.88
N LEU A 61 8.91 -9.84 0.27
CA LEU A 61 9.79 -8.68 0.36
C LEU A 61 11.22 -9.04 -0.06
N GLU A 62 11.73 -10.20 0.33
CA GLU A 62 13.06 -10.68 -0.09
C GLU A 62 13.17 -10.85 -1.61
N GLN A 63 12.08 -11.25 -2.27
CA GLN A 63 12.04 -11.42 -3.72
C GLN A 63 11.65 -10.15 -4.49
N SER A 64 11.28 -9.09 -3.81
CA SER A 64 10.72 -7.87 -4.44
C SER A 64 11.67 -7.23 -5.45
N ASP A 65 12.96 -7.16 -5.15
CA ASP A 65 13.97 -6.58 -6.04
C ASP A 65 14.10 -7.34 -7.36
N ILE A 66 13.89 -8.66 -7.33
CA ILE A 66 13.91 -9.51 -8.53
C ILE A 66 12.59 -9.39 -9.28
N LEU A 67 11.46 -9.49 -8.58
CA LEU A 67 10.13 -9.45 -9.15
C LEU A 67 9.85 -8.13 -9.89
N PHE A 68 10.33 -7.02 -9.34
CA PHE A 68 10.10 -5.67 -9.86
C PHE A 68 11.36 -5.02 -10.45
N SER A 69 12.38 -5.81 -10.77
CA SER A 69 13.62 -5.29 -11.36
C SER A 69 13.35 -4.52 -12.67
N GLY A 70 13.97 -3.35 -12.79
CA GLY A 70 13.84 -2.49 -13.98
C GLY A 70 12.50 -1.80 -14.12
N CYS A 71 11.70 -1.71 -13.05
CA CYS A 71 10.50 -0.89 -12.99
C CYS A 71 10.86 0.45 -12.35
N ASP A 72 10.78 1.53 -13.13
CA ASP A 72 11.11 2.88 -12.68
C ASP A 72 9.87 3.77 -12.52
N THR A 73 8.70 3.30 -12.98
CA THR A 73 7.43 4.05 -12.89
C THR A 73 6.34 3.21 -12.23
N PRO A 74 5.33 3.86 -11.61
CA PRO A 74 4.20 3.18 -11.01
C PRO A 74 3.42 2.30 -11.99
N GLU A 75 3.28 2.75 -13.24
CA GLU A 75 2.62 1.97 -14.29
C GLU A 75 3.38 0.68 -14.61
N GLU A 76 4.72 0.75 -14.66
CA GLU A 76 5.55 -0.45 -14.87
C GLU A 76 5.45 -1.41 -13.71
N ILE A 77 5.40 -0.90 -12.47
CA ILE A 77 5.21 -1.71 -11.26
C ILE A 77 3.84 -2.41 -11.30
N ARG A 78 2.75 -1.69 -11.64
CA ARG A 78 1.41 -2.29 -11.79
C ARG A 78 1.37 -3.36 -12.88
N LYS A 79 1.92 -3.05 -14.05
CA LYS A 79 2.01 -4.01 -15.15
C LYS A 79 2.80 -5.25 -14.75
N ARG A 80 3.94 -5.07 -14.11
CA ARG A 80 4.77 -6.16 -13.62
C ARG A 80 4.06 -6.99 -12.56
N ALA A 81 3.30 -6.38 -11.64
CA ALA A 81 2.50 -7.09 -10.65
C ALA A 81 1.44 -7.99 -11.30
N ILE A 82 0.82 -7.55 -12.39
CA ILE A 82 -0.12 -8.36 -13.18
C ILE A 82 0.61 -9.54 -13.84
N GLU A 83 1.75 -9.28 -14.50
CA GLU A 83 2.54 -10.29 -15.19
C GLU A 83 3.12 -11.34 -14.23
N GLN A 84 3.56 -10.91 -13.04
CA GLN A 84 4.17 -11.75 -12.03
C GLN A 84 3.17 -12.34 -11.02
N LYS A 85 1.89 -12.08 -11.18
CA LYS A 85 0.83 -12.50 -10.24
C LYS A 85 0.92 -13.98 -9.88
N GLU A 86 1.14 -14.85 -10.85
CA GLU A 86 1.24 -16.29 -10.62
C GLU A 86 2.56 -16.66 -9.93
N THR A 87 3.67 -16.02 -10.27
CA THR A 87 4.96 -16.18 -9.58
C THR A 87 4.84 -15.79 -8.11
N ILE A 88 4.23 -14.65 -7.84
CA ILE A 88 3.98 -14.17 -6.48
C ILE A 88 3.11 -15.16 -5.70
N ARG A 89 2.05 -15.68 -6.33
CA ARG A 89 1.20 -16.73 -5.73
C ARG A 89 1.99 -17.97 -5.39
N LEU A 90 2.86 -18.42 -6.28
CA LEU A 90 3.67 -19.63 -6.07
C LEU A 90 4.69 -19.43 -4.94
N ILE A 91 5.32 -18.26 -4.84
CA ILE A 91 6.24 -17.94 -3.73
C ILE A 91 5.47 -18.00 -2.41
N ALA A 92 4.33 -17.34 -2.33
CA ALA A 92 3.52 -17.32 -1.12
C ALA A 92 2.98 -18.71 -0.76
N GLN A 93 2.54 -19.50 -1.76
CA GLN A 93 2.06 -20.88 -1.54
C GLN A 93 3.19 -21.78 -1.04
N ALA A 94 4.39 -21.66 -1.59
CA ALA A 94 5.55 -22.45 -1.13
C ALA A 94 5.84 -22.21 0.35
N VAL A 95 5.73 -20.97 0.83
CA VAL A 95 5.91 -20.65 2.26
C VAL A 95 4.81 -21.32 3.10
N VAL A 96 3.56 -21.30 2.65
CA VAL A 96 2.44 -21.96 3.33
C VAL A 96 2.68 -23.46 3.44
N ASP A 97 3.03 -24.11 2.32
CA ASP A 97 3.29 -25.54 2.24
C ASP A 97 4.50 -25.96 3.10
N GLU A 98 5.60 -25.19 3.07
CA GLU A 98 6.82 -25.44 3.86
C GLU A 98 6.58 -25.32 5.36
N ASN A 99 5.63 -24.50 5.79
CA ASN A 99 5.21 -24.39 7.20
C ASN A 99 4.18 -25.47 7.60
N GLY A 100 3.80 -26.36 6.69
CA GLY A 100 2.92 -27.49 6.97
C GLY A 100 1.43 -27.16 7.00
N TYR A 101 1.02 -26.08 6.34
CA TYR A 101 -0.38 -25.69 6.19
C TYR A 101 -0.92 -26.13 4.82
N ASP A 102 -2.21 -26.43 4.77
CA ASP A 102 -2.92 -26.80 3.52
C ASP A 102 -3.73 -25.62 2.94
N ASP A 103 -3.51 -24.41 3.45
CA ASP A 103 -4.24 -23.22 3.03
C ASP A 103 -3.89 -22.81 1.59
N VAL A 104 -4.91 -22.45 0.81
CA VAL A 104 -4.74 -22.00 -0.56
C VAL A 104 -4.45 -20.50 -0.59
N VAL A 105 -3.39 -20.11 -1.29
CA VAL A 105 -3.06 -18.71 -1.52
C VAL A 105 -3.70 -18.19 -2.80
N ARG A 106 -4.37 -17.05 -2.69
CA ARG A 106 -4.94 -16.30 -3.81
C ARG A 106 -4.30 -14.91 -3.88
N VAL A 107 -4.03 -14.43 -5.08
CA VAL A 107 -3.42 -13.11 -5.33
C VAL A 107 -4.35 -12.29 -6.20
N GLN A 108 -4.57 -11.05 -5.83
CA GLN A 108 -5.42 -10.10 -6.54
C GLN A 108 -4.73 -8.75 -6.65
N LEU A 109 -4.89 -8.07 -7.77
CA LEU A 109 -4.62 -6.64 -7.86
C LEU A 109 -5.95 -5.91 -7.72
N VAL A 110 -6.05 -5.04 -6.73
CA VAL A 110 -7.29 -4.35 -6.37
C VAL A 110 -7.03 -2.87 -6.15
N HIS A 111 -8.06 -2.06 -6.38
CA HIS A 111 -8.10 -0.65 -5.97
C HIS A 111 -9.02 -0.56 -4.76
N MET A 112 -8.49 -0.13 -3.60
CA MET A 112 -9.24 -0.15 -2.35
C MET A 112 -8.80 0.96 -1.39
N ALA A 113 -9.71 1.31 -0.48
CA ALA A 113 -9.45 2.28 0.57
C ALA A 113 -8.53 1.69 1.66
N PHE A 114 -7.60 2.51 2.12
CA PHE A 114 -6.74 2.25 3.26
C PHE A 114 -6.84 3.39 4.27
N ASP A 115 -6.75 3.05 5.54
CA ASP A 115 -6.60 4.01 6.61
C ASP A 115 -5.19 4.61 6.62
N GLU A 116 -5.05 5.76 7.28
CA GLU A 116 -3.74 6.36 7.51
C GLU A 116 -2.83 5.39 8.28
N LYS A 117 -1.61 5.23 7.79
CA LYS A 117 -0.60 4.38 8.42
C LYS A 117 0.71 5.12 8.57
N GLN A 118 1.20 5.19 9.80
CA GLN A 118 2.51 5.71 10.11
C GLN A 118 3.54 4.57 10.10
N TYR A 119 4.58 4.73 9.32
CA TYR A 119 5.82 3.96 9.34
C TYR A 119 6.90 4.80 10.02
N GLU A 120 8.08 4.24 10.31
CA GLU A 120 9.13 4.91 11.10
C GLU A 120 9.45 6.32 10.60
N GLU A 121 9.56 6.54 9.30
CA GLU A 121 9.94 7.83 8.71
C GLU A 121 8.86 8.44 7.80
N ILE A 122 7.82 7.68 7.45
CA ILE A 122 6.82 8.08 6.46
C ILE A 122 5.41 7.82 6.98
N THR A 123 4.53 8.80 6.84
CA THR A 123 3.10 8.64 7.05
C THR A 123 2.40 8.51 5.70
N MET A 124 1.78 7.35 5.47
CA MET A 124 0.92 7.14 4.30
C MET A 124 -0.49 7.63 4.64
N PRO A 125 -1.01 8.64 3.92
CA PRO A 125 -2.33 9.18 4.20
C PRO A 125 -3.43 8.18 3.90
N ALA A 126 -4.57 8.32 4.56
CA ALA A 126 -5.78 7.57 4.23
C ALA A 126 -6.24 7.88 2.80
N GLY A 127 -6.77 6.89 2.10
CA GLY A 127 -7.31 7.05 0.75
C GLY A 127 -7.32 5.77 -0.06
N ASP A 128 -7.68 5.90 -1.33
CA ASP A 128 -7.71 4.78 -2.26
C ASP A 128 -6.33 4.57 -2.88
N TYR A 129 -5.91 3.31 -2.92
CA TYR A 129 -4.63 2.88 -3.47
C TYR A 129 -4.80 1.62 -4.30
N ASP A 130 -3.91 1.44 -5.27
CA ASP A 130 -3.71 0.14 -5.89
C ASP A 130 -2.96 -0.77 -4.91
N ALA A 131 -3.42 -2.00 -4.78
CA ALA A 131 -2.85 -2.97 -3.85
C ALA A 131 -2.72 -4.36 -4.46
N LEU A 132 -1.56 -4.97 -4.22
CA LEU A 132 -1.36 -6.39 -4.41
C LEU A 132 -1.87 -7.10 -3.15
N ARG A 133 -3.00 -7.77 -3.28
CA ARG A 133 -3.70 -8.42 -2.18
C ARG A 133 -3.42 -9.91 -2.18
N ILE A 134 -2.85 -10.40 -1.08
CA ILE A 134 -2.55 -11.81 -0.84
C ILE A 134 -3.55 -12.35 0.19
N LEU A 135 -4.26 -13.38 -0.17
CA LEU A 135 -5.28 -14.01 0.66
C LEU A 135 -4.83 -15.43 1.01
N ILE A 136 -4.67 -15.74 2.28
CA ILE A 136 -4.29 -17.06 2.79
C ILE A 136 -5.54 -17.72 3.37
N GLY A 137 -5.90 -18.92 2.88
CA GLY A 137 -7.07 -19.67 3.33
C GLY A 137 -8.36 -18.88 3.19
N GLU A 138 -9.15 -18.77 4.27
CA GLU A 138 -10.41 -18.02 4.31
C GLU A 138 -10.20 -16.49 4.32
N ALA A 139 -8.99 -16.03 4.68
CA ALA A 139 -8.63 -14.62 4.74
C ALA A 139 -9.50 -13.78 5.71
N GLU A 140 -9.88 -14.38 6.82
CA GLU A 140 -10.72 -13.76 7.86
C GLU A 140 -9.89 -13.13 9.01
N GLY A 141 -8.57 -13.36 9.00
CA GLY A 141 -7.66 -12.83 10.02
C GLY A 141 -7.33 -11.35 9.82
N GLN A 142 -6.64 -10.79 10.82
CA GLN A 142 -6.14 -9.42 10.75
C GLN A 142 -5.21 -9.23 9.56
N ASN A 143 -5.40 -8.11 8.88
CA ASN A 143 -4.60 -7.74 7.73
C ASN A 143 -3.24 -7.15 8.14
N TRP A 144 -2.27 -7.32 7.28
CA TRP A 144 -1.00 -6.59 7.27
C TRP A 144 -0.88 -5.85 5.95
N TRP A 145 -0.47 -4.61 6.00
CA TRP A 145 -0.24 -3.81 4.79
C TRP A 145 1.03 -2.96 4.89
N CYS A 146 1.59 -2.72 3.72
CA CYS A 146 2.80 -1.92 3.54
C CYS A 146 2.62 -1.01 2.31
#